data_02d2e001da2e7f569f4c926553ba320c
#
_entry.id   02d2e001da2e7f569f4c926553ba320c
#
_cell.length_a   1.000
_cell.length_b   1.000
_cell.length_c   1.000
_cell.angle_alpha   90.00
_cell.angle_beta   90.00
_cell.angle_gamma   90.00
#
_symmetry.space_group_name_H-M   'P 1'
#
loop_
_entity.id
_entity.type
_entity.pdbx_description
1 polymer ?
#
loop_
_entity_poly.entity_id
_entity_poly.type
_entity_poly.pdbx_seq_one_letter_code
_entity_poly.pdbx_strand_id
1 'polypeptide(L)'
;MSNAKNSAMAPTTTARATTYRDAGVDIDAGNRVVELIRQAVASTRRPGVLGGIGGFGALFRPDWRQYADPLLVSSTDGVGTKLKLAFLTGKHDTVGIDLVAMSVNDLVVQGAEPLFFLDYFATGALNPEVAATVIQGIAEGCRQAGCALVGGETAEMPSFYPPGEYDLAGFAVGIVDRPALIDGSTIVPGDVVLGIASSGPHSNGYSLIRHLVMGADGPGLDALFPTPTGEKPLGEVLLTPTRIYARSVLELAKRITIKGLVHITGGGFTENIPRVLPDATSVVLEKRAWTRPPIFDLLQRLGNIEEAEMNRTFNCGLGMVAVVAEADVQTALESLRASGETVWTIGRVVARGADSEPRVTIHD
;
A
#
# COMPACT_ATOMS: atom_id res chain seq x y z
N MET A 1 56.91 52.98 -45.57
CA MET A 1 55.62 53.24 -44.85
C MET A 1 54.90 51.90 -44.68
N SER A 2 55.06 51.28 -43.51
CA SER A 2 54.52 49.98 -43.21
C SER A 2 53.38 50.18 -42.21
N ASN A 3 52.16 49.82 -42.65
CA ASN A 3 50.98 49.83 -41.81
C ASN A 3 50.86 48.51 -41.04
N ALA A 4 51.26 48.50 -39.79
CA ALA A 4 50.96 47.38 -38.88
C ALA A 4 49.46 47.44 -38.46
N LYS A 5 48.65 46.48 -38.92
CA LYS A 5 47.28 46.27 -38.46
C LYS A 5 47.36 45.60 -37.09
N ASN A 6 47.01 46.34 -36.03
CA ASN A 6 46.73 45.77 -34.70
C ASN A 6 45.47 44.96 -34.77
N SER A 7 45.59 43.64 -34.76
CA SER A 7 44.46 42.71 -34.57
C SER A 7 44.16 42.60 -33.10
N ALA A 8 43.11 43.32 -32.61
CA ALA A 8 42.59 43.12 -31.28
C ALA A 8 41.99 41.73 -31.19
N MET A 9 42.59 40.87 -30.37
CA MET A 9 41.99 39.57 -29.98
C MET A 9 40.71 39.85 -29.22
N ALA A 10 39.58 39.36 -29.74
CA ALA A 10 38.29 39.32 -29.03
C ALA A 10 38.44 38.55 -27.70
N PRO A 11 37.79 38.98 -26.60
CA PRO A 11 37.85 38.26 -25.34
C PRO A 11 37.28 36.87 -25.53
N THR A 12 38.07 35.82 -25.30
CA THR A 12 37.61 34.44 -25.15
C THR A 12 36.64 34.37 -24.00
N THR A 13 35.36 34.33 -24.26
CA THR A 13 34.36 33.93 -23.30
C THR A 13 34.71 32.51 -22.87
N THR A 14 35.31 32.36 -21.70
CA THR A 14 35.48 31.04 -21.08
C THR A 14 34.11 30.45 -20.86
N ALA A 15 33.75 29.44 -21.68
CA ALA A 15 32.50 28.71 -21.50
C ALA A 15 32.47 28.18 -20.03
N ARG A 16 31.39 28.45 -19.34
CA ARG A 16 31.16 27.92 -17.98
C ARG A 16 31.25 26.37 -18.03
N ALA A 17 31.97 25.77 -17.09
CA ALA A 17 32.06 24.33 -16.97
C ALA A 17 30.64 23.73 -16.75
N THR A 18 30.29 22.74 -17.53
CA THR A 18 29.02 22.02 -17.42
C THR A 18 29.04 21.14 -16.16
N THR A 19 27.98 21.17 -15.40
CA THR A 19 27.81 20.40 -14.16
C THR A 19 26.71 19.34 -14.32
N TYR A 20 26.61 18.40 -13.38
CA TYR A 20 25.53 17.40 -13.36
C TYR A 20 24.15 18.05 -13.13
N ARG A 21 24.11 19.17 -12.38
CA ARG A 21 22.92 20.03 -12.23
C ARG A 21 22.44 20.64 -13.55
N ASP A 22 23.36 20.99 -14.44
CA ASP A 22 23.01 21.50 -15.78
C ASP A 22 22.39 20.39 -16.66
N ALA A 23 22.62 19.12 -16.32
CA ALA A 23 21.97 17.95 -16.92
C ALA A 23 20.68 17.54 -16.20
N GLY A 24 20.24 18.28 -15.16
CA GLY A 24 18.97 18.07 -14.47
C GLY A 24 19.04 17.17 -13.22
N VAL A 25 20.24 16.84 -12.72
CA VAL A 25 20.43 16.06 -11.48
C VAL A 25 21.15 16.89 -10.42
N ASP A 26 20.48 17.06 -9.26
CA ASP A 26 20.97 17.88 -8.15
C ASP A 26 21.38 17.01 -6.94
N ILE A 27 22.69 16.71 -6.82
CA ILE A 27 23.24 15.93 -5.70
C ILE A 27 22.97 16.60 -4.34
N ASP A 28 22.98 17.93 -4.26
CA ASP A 28 22.73 18.66 -3.01
C ASP A 28 21.27 18.50 -2.57
N ALA A 29 20.33 18.47 -3.52
CA ALA A 29 18.93 18.18 -3.24
C ALA A 29 18.76 16.77 -2.63
N GLY A 30 19.44 15.76 -3.17
CA GLY A 30 19.46 14.40 -2.61
C GLY A 30 19.99 14.37 -1.18
N ASN A 31 21.13 15.03 -0.91
CA ASN A 31 21.70 15.15 0.44
C ASN A 31 20.72 15.84 1.40
N ARG A 32 20.01 16.86 0.93
CA ARG A 32 19.01 17.57 1.72
C ARG A 32 17.85 16.66 2.12
N VAL A 33 17.35 15.79 1.23
CA VAL A 33 16.31 14.78 1.57
C VAL A 33 16.80 13.91 2.72
N VAL A 34 18.03 13.37 2.65
CA VAL A 34 18.58 12.50 3.70
C VAL A 34 18.62 13.22 5.06
N GLU A 35 18.94 14.51 5.10
CA GLU A 35 18.89 15.29 6.34
C GLU A 35 17.46 15.41 6.89
N LEU A 36 16.49 15.75 6.03
CA LEU A 36 15.10 15.98 6.40
C LEU A 36 14.40 14.71 6.93
N ILE A 37 14.74 13.53 6.41
CA ILE A 37 14.09 12.27 6.78
C ILE A 37 14.75 11.58 7.98
N ARG A 38 15.94 11.96 8.40
CA ARG A 38 16.74 11.26 9.42
C ARG A 38 15.97 10.96 10.70
N GLN A 39 15.19 11.92 11.20
CA GLN A 39 14.41 11.74 12.43
C GLN A 39 13.24 10.79 12.21
N ALA A 40 12.54 10.90 11.07
CA ALA A 40 11.42 10.03 10.73
C ALA A 40 11.88 8.57 10.60
N VAL A 41 12.98 8.33 9.89
CA VAL A 41 13.58 6.99 9.77
C VAL A 41 13.99 6.44 11.14
N ALA A 42 14.67 7.25 11.97
CA ALA A 42 15.08 6.84 13.31
C ALA A 42 13.90 6.44 14.20
N SER A 43 12.73 7.06 14.02
CA SER A 43 11.50 6.73 14.78
C SER A 43 10.91 5.35 14.49
N THR A 44 11.31 4.71 13.39
CA THR A 44 10.87 3.34 13.02
C THR A 44 11.80 2.26 13.56
N ARG A 45 12.90 2.64 14.22
CA ARG A 45 13.95 1.72 14.65
C ARG A 45 13.38 0.66 15.60
N ARG A 46 13.76 -0.59 15.35
CA ARG A 46 13.40 -1.76 16.16
C ARG A 46 14.64 -2.62 16.45
N PRO A 47 14.55 -3.56 17.40
CA PRO A 47 15.61 -4.56 17.59
C PRO A 47 15.92 -5.30 16.29
N GLY A 48 17.19 -5.55 16.03
CA GLY A 48 17.67 -6.20 14.80
C GLY A 48 18.23 -5.22 13.76
N VAL A 49 17.86 -3.94 13.76
CA VAL A 49 18.45 -2.94 12.86
C VAL A 49 19.90 -2.66 13.28
N LEU A 50 20.85 -2.89 12.38
CA LEU A 50 22.27 -2.61 12.57
C LEU A 50 22.70 -1.45 11.67
N GLY A 51 23.25 -0.38 12.27
CA GLY A 51 23.66 0.81 11.51
C GLY A 51 22.56 1.87 11.38
N GLY A 52 22.65 2.68 10.32
CA GLY A 52 21.74 3.78 9.97
C GLY A 52 21.62 3.93 8.44
N ILE A 53 20.85 4.94 7.98
CA ILE A 53 20.71 5.27 6.56
C ILE A 53 21.97 5.94 6.02
N GLY A 54 22.19 5.85 4.69
CA GLY A 54 23.30 6.48 3.96
C GLY A 54 24.48 5.54 3.64
N GLY A 55 24.37 4.23 3.97
CA GLY A 55 25.30 3.19 3.50
C GLY A 55 24.81 2.57 2.18
N PHE A 56 25.64 1.71 1.57
CA PHE A 56 25.28 0.98 0.34
C PHE A 56 24.16 -0.04 0.55
N GLY A 57 23.92 -0.47 1.77
CA GLY A 57 22.88 -1.43 2.10
C GLY A 57 22.54 -1.38 3.59
N ALA A 58 21.36 -1.88 3.91
CA ALA A 58 20.89 -2.00 5.28
C ALA A 58 21.23 -3.38 5.86
N LEU A 59 21.56 -3.40 7.14
CA LEU A 59 21.82 -4.62 7.87
C LEU A 59 20.71 -4.87 8.88
N PHE A 60 20.14 -6.06 8.84
CA PHE A 60 19.13 -6.50 9.80
C PHE A 60 19.50 -7.89 10.33
N ARG A 61 19.41 -8.07 11.64
CA ARG A 61 19.67 -9.34 12.33
C ARG A 61 18.40 -9.79 13.06
N PRO A 62 17.61 -10.71 12.48
CA PRO A 62 16.49 -11.33 13.18
C PRO A 62 16.98 -12.08 14.45
N ASP A 63 16.15 -12.19 15.46
CA ASP A 63 16.43 -13.09 16.59
C ASP A 63 16.00 -14.52 16.22
N TRP A 64 16.87 -15.21 15.53
CA TRP A 64 16.63 -16.57 15.03
C TRP A 64 16.20 -17.57 16.11
N ARG A 65 16.51 -17.30 17.38
CA ARG A 65 16.15 -18.19 18.51
C ARG A 65 14.65 -18.23 18.79
N GLN A 66 13.87 -17.29 18.26
CA GLN A 66 12.43 -17.25 18.42
C GLN A 66 11.68 -18.15 17.42
N TYR A 67 12.40 -18.76 16.47
CA TYR A 67 11.83 -19.54 15.38
C TYR A 67 12.45 -20.93 15.36
N ALA A 68 11.63 -21.96 15.15
CA ALA A 68 12.08 -23.33 14.99
C ALA A 68 12.51 -23.64 13.55
N ASP A 69 11.77 -23.14 12.56
CA ASP A 69 12.04 -23.27 11.13
C ASP A 69 11.64 -21.97 10.40
N PRO A 70 12.48 -20.92 10.48
CA PRO A 70 12.14 -19.58 9.99
C PRO A 70 12.12 -19.51 8.47
N LEU A 71 11.06 -18.91 7.93
CA LEU A 71 10.91 -18.54 6.53
C LEU A 71 10.93 -17.03 6.40
N LEU A 72 11.69 -16.51 5.46
CA LEU A 72 11.59 -15.12 5.04
C LEU A 72 10.50 -14.98 3.99
N VAL A 73 9.66 -13.98 4.17
CA VAL A 73 8.61 -13.59 3.21
C VAL A 73 8.95 -12.20 2.69
N SER A 74 8.84 -11.98 1.40
CA SER A 74 9.08 -10.69 0.77
C SER A 74 7.92 -10.30 -0.14
N SER A 75 7.64 -9.01 -0.19
CA SER A 75 6.65 -8.42 -1.06
C SER A 75 7.16 -7.10 -1.63
N THR A 76 6.73 -6.76 -2.82
CA THR A 76 6.97 -5.46 -3.46
C THR A 76 5.69 -4.96 -4.09
N ASP A 77 5.40 -3.68 -3.90
CA ASP A 77 4.24 -3.03 -4.49
C ASP A 77 4.49 -1.53 -4.68
N GLY A 78 3.60 -0.85 -5.38
CA GLY A 78 3.56 0.59 -5.58
C GLY A 78 2.29 1.21 -5.02
N VAL A 79 2.13 2.52 -5.22
CA VAL A 79 0.88 3.24 -4.89
C VAL A 79 -0.03 3.32 -6.11
N GLY A 80 0.56 3.29 -7.30
CA GLY A 80 -0.17 3.38 -8.54
C GLY A 80 -0.77 4.76 -8.81
N THR A 81 -1.86 4.79 -9.58
CA THR A 81 -2.44 6.05 -10.09
C THR A 81 -3.15 6.91 -9.02
N LYS A 82 -3.23 6.46 -7.77
CA LYS A 82 -3.61 7.30 -6.62
C LYS A 82 -2.65 8.48 -6.46
N LEU A 83 -1.37 8.32 -6.83
CA LEU A 83 -0.38 9.40 -6.82
C LEU A 83 -0.83 10.63 -7.60
N LYS A 84 -1.59 10.46 -8.70
CA LYS A 84 -2.12 11.60 -9.47
C LYS A 84 -3.04 12.52 -8.64
N LEU A 85 -3.75 11.97 -7.66
CA LEU A 85 -4.56 12.77 -6.74
C LEU A 85 -3.67 13.59 -5.80
N ALA A 86 -2.57 12.98 -5.31
CA ALA A 86 -1.59 13.69 -4.48
C ALA A 86 -0.97 14.88 -5.22
N PHE A 87 -0.62 14.71 -6.50
CA PHE A 87 -0.09 15.78 -7.34
C PHE A 87 -1.10 16.91 -7.54
N LEU A 88 -2.35 16.58 -7.81
CA LEU A 88 -3.42 17.56 -8.09
C LEU A 88 -3.86 18.33 -6.83
N THR A 89 -3.85 17.69 -5.68
CA THR A 89 -4.28 18.29 -4.40
C THR A 89 -3.12 18.93 -3.62
N GLY A 90 -1.87 18.64 -3.99
CA GLY A 90 -0.67 19.02 -3.23
C GLY A 90 -0.53 18.29 -1.89
N LYS A 91 -1.29 17.19 -1.66
CA LYS A 91 -1.23 16.38 -0.43
C LYS A 91 -0.38 15.13 -0.65
N HIS A 92 0.80 15.11 -0.06
CA HIS A 92 1.81 14.07 -0.25
C HIS A 92 2.06 13.22 1.01
N ASP A 93 1.45 13.57 2.14
CA ASP A 93 1.70 13.01 3.47
C ASP A 93 1.08 11.61 3.69
N THR A 94 0.10 11.23 2.86
CA THR A 94 -0.63 9.96 3.03
C THR A 94 -0.14 8.82 2.14
N VAL A 95 0.38 9.13 0.95
CA VAL A 95 0.73 8.11 -0.07
C VAL A 95 1.90 7.21 0.37
N GLY A 96 2.77 7.70 1.26
CA GLY A 96 3.81 6.87 1.87
C GLY A 96 3.23 5.77 2.78
N ILE A 97 2.12 6.04 3.47
CA ILE A 97 1.39 5.03 4.25
C ILE A 97 0.79 3.98 3.31
N ASP A 98 0.21 4.41 2.18
CA ASP A 98 -0.30 3.50 1.16
C ASP A 98 0.79 2.53 0.67
N LEU A 99 1.98 3.05 0.35
CA LEU A 99 3.11 2.25 -0.13
C LEU A 99 3.47 1.13 0.85
N VAL A 100 3.59 1.48 2.14
CA VAL A 100 3.89 0.49 3.18
C VAL A 100 2.74 -0.51 3.33
N ALA A 101 1.50 -0.03 3.38
CA ALA A 101 0.32 -0.86 3.56
C ALA A 101 0.18 -1.92 2.46
N MET A 102 0.34 -1.52 1.19
CA MET A 102 0.24 -2.44 0.05
C MET A 102 1.25 -3.58 0.17
N SER A 103 2.49 -3.28 0.55
CA SER A 103 3.54 -4.29 0.69
C SER A 103 3.40 -5.13 1.97
N VAL A 104 3.15 -4.51 3.15
CA VAL A 104 3.16 -5.26 4.41
C VAL A 104 1.90 -6.10 4.62
N ASN A 105 0.75 -5.70 4.08
CA ASN A 105 -0.46 -6.52 4.13
C ASN A 105 -0.25 -7.84 3.37
N ASP A 106 0.52 -7.84 2.27
CA ASP A 106 0.85 -9.05 1.52
C ASP A 106 1.83 -9.98 2.26
N LEU A 107 2.65 -9.45 3.18
CA LEU A 107 3.43 -10.30 4.10
C LEU A 107 2.51 -10.96 5.13
N VAL A 108 1.63 -10.16 5.71
CA VAL A 108 0.77 -10.55 6.84
C VAL A 108 -0.24 -11.62 6.45
N VAL A 109 -0.72 -11.64 5.20
CA VAL A 109 -1.62 -12.71 4.74
C VAL A 109 -0.99 -14.09 4.76
N GLN A 110 0.34 -14.18 4.82
CA GLN A 110 1.07 -15.43 5.02
C GLN A 110 1.44 -15.69 6.49
N GLY A 111 0.96 -14.84 7.43
CA GLY A 111 1.30 -14.93 8.85
C GLY A 111 2.66 -14.32 9.21
N ALA A 112 3.33 -13.66 8.27
CA ALA A 112 4.66 -13.12 8.48
C ALA A 112 4.64 -11.80 9.27
N GLU A 113 5.51 -11.69 10.29
CA GLU A 113 5.80 -10.45 10.99
C GLU A 113 6.67 -9.56 10.09
N PRO A 114 6.25 -8.33 9.73
CA PRO A 114 7.07 -7.40 8.98
C PRO A 114 8.32 -6.99 9.77
N LEU A 115 9.51 -7.17 9.20
CA LEU A 115 10.78 -6.86 9.83
C LEU A 115 11.31 -5.48 9.43
N PHE A 116 11.41 -5.26 8.12
CA PHE A 116 11.93 -4.01 7.57
C PHE A 116 11.34 -3.70 6.20
N PHE A 117 11.49 -2.44 5.85
CA PHE A 117 10.99 -1.85 4.62
C PHE A 117 12.09 -1.04 3.92
N LEU A 118 12.06 -1.05 2.59
CA LEU A 118 12.87 -0.23 1.70
C LEU A 118 11.94 0.47 0.70
N ASP A 119 12.25 1.71 0.33
CA ASP A 119 11.51 2.46 -0.68
C ASP A 119 12.38 2.85 -1.87
N TYR A 120 11.71 3.05 -3.01
CA TYR A 120 12.27 3.66 -4.20
C TYR A 120 11.41 4.86 -4.57
N PHE A 121 11.99 6.06 -4.52
CA PHE A 121 11.36 7.31 -4.93
C PHE A 121 12.00 7.78 -6.23
N ALA A 122 11.25 7.83 -7.33
CA ALA A 122 11.74 8.25 -8.64
C ALA A 122 10.97 9.48 -9.13
N THR A 123 11.68 10.51 -9.60
CA THR A 123 11.09 11.77 -10.07
C THR A 123 11.88 12.37 -11.22
N GLY A 124 11.25 13.26 -12.01
CA GLY A 124 11.95 13.99 -13.07
C GLY A 124 12.87 15.09 -12.55
N ALA A 125 12.46 15.77 -11.47
CA ALA A 125 13.26 16.79 -10.77
C ALA A 125 12.91 16.73 -9.29
N LEU A 126 13.93 16.59 -8.43
CA LEU A 126 13.73 16.35 -7.01
C LEU A 126 13.35 17.65 -6.28
N ASN A 127 12.19 17.60 -5.61
CA ASN A 127 11.79 18.57 -4.61
C ASN A 127 12.03 17.94 -3.21
N PRO A 128 13.03 18.39 -2.45
CA PRO A 128 13.40 17.78 -1.17
C PRO A 128 12.29 17.77 -0.13
N GLU A 129 11.47 18.83 -0.08
CA GLU A 129 10.38 18.97 0.89
C GLU A 129 9.23 17.99 0.58
N VAL A 130 8.87 17.84 -0.69
CA VAL A 130 7.86 16.86 -1.13
C VAL A 130 8.36 15.44 -0.86
N ALA A 131 9.58 15.11 -1.27
CA ALA A 131 10.16 13.79 -1.03
C ALA A 131 10.24 13.48 0.48
N ALA A 132 10.66 14.43 1.30
CA ALA A 132 10.69 14.26 2.75
C ALA A 132 9.29 14.02 3.32
N THR A 133 8.26 14.72 2.84
CA THR A 133 6.86 14.53 3.27
C THR A 133 6.37 13.12 2.94
N VAL A 134 6.66 12.62 1.73
CA VAL A 134 6.32 11.24 1.32
C VAL A 134 7.04 10.23 2.21
N ILE A 135 8.35 10.39 2.44
CA ILE A 135 9.14 9.45 3.25
C ILE A 135 8.74 9.51 4.73
N GLN A 136 8.28 10.65 5.24
CA GLN A 136 7.66 10.73 6.57
C GLN A 136 6.37 9.90 6.63
N GLY A 137 5.56 9.91 5.58
CA GLY A 137 4.40 9.01 5.42
C GLY A 137 4.80 7.54 5.40
N ILE A 138 5.90 7.19 4.71
CA ILE A 138 6.46 5.82 4.72
C ILE A 138 6.87 5.43 6.14
N ALA A 139 7.58 6.31 6.85
CA ALA A 139 7.98 6.05 8.24
C ALA A 139 6.76 5.86 9.17
N GLU A 140 5.68 6.63 8.96
CA GLU A 140 4.42 6.44 9.69
C GLU A 140 3.80 5.06 9.40
N GLY A 141 3.72 4.66 8.13
CA GLY A 141 3.27 3.33 7.74
C GLY A 141 4.11 2.22 8.39
N CYS A 142 5.43 2.38 8.41
CA CYS A 142 6.35 1.43 9.08
C CYS A 142 6.09 1.35 10.59
N ARG A 143 5.82 2.48 11.27
CA ARG A 143 5.44 2.48 12.69
C ARG A 143 4.13 1.73 12.94
N GLN A 144 3.13 1.93 12.08
CA GLN A 144 1.85 1.22 12.16
C GLN A 144 2.05 -0.28 11.94
N ALA A 145 2.85 -0.67 10.96
CA ALA A 145 3.17 -2.06 10.67
C ALA A 145 4.07 -2.73 11.72
N GLY A 146 4.83 -1.95 12.50
CA GLY A 146 5.82 -2.45 13.44
C GLY A 146 7.14 -2.86 12.79
N CYS A 147 7.43 -2.44 11.56
CA CYS A 147 8.69 -2.67 10.85
C CYS A 147 9.59 -1.43 10.83
N ALA A 148 10.86 -1.62 10.49
CA ALA A 148 11.83 -0.54 10.39
C ALA A 148 11.99 -0.07 8.93
N LEU A 149 11.94 1.23 8.68
CA LEU A 149 12.45 1.81 7.44
C LEU A 149 13.98 1.82 7.53
N VAL A 150 14.64 0.95 6.77
CA VAL A 150 16.10 0.72 6.94
C VAL A 150 16.93 1.33 5.82
N GLY A 151 16.32 1.76 4.73
CA GLY A 151 16.96 2.38 3.58
C GLY A 151 15.97 2.61 2.45
N GLY A 152 16.51 3.05 1.34
CA GLY A 152 15.76 3.32 0.12
C GLY A 152 16.67 3.96 -0.92
N GLU A 153 16.07 4.36 -2.04
CA GLU A 153 16.75 5.06 -3.13
C GLU A 153 15.91 6.27 -3.56
N THR A 154 16.58 7.38 -3.85
CA THR A 154 15.96 8.56 -4.45
C THR A 154 16.60 8.84 -5.78
N ALA A 155 15.87 8.62 -6.88
CA ALA A 155 16.37 8.75 -8.24
C ALA A 155 15.81 10.00 -8.93
N GLU A 156 16.70 10.87 -9.38
CA GLU A 156 16.37 11.94 -10.32
C GLU A 156 16.56 11.44 -11.75
N MET A 157 15.48 11.42 -12.52
CA MET A 157 15.46 10.95 -13.90
C MET A 157 14.85 12.03 -14.82
N PRO A 158 15.64 13.03 -15.22
CA PRO A 158 15.18 14.13 -16.08
C PRO A 158 14.52 13.61 -17.37
N SER A 159 13.40 14.22 -17.73
CA SER A 159 12.58 13.86 -18.91
C SER A 159 11.89 12.49 -18.86
N PHE A 160 12.05 11.71 -17.80
CA PHE A 160 11.34 10.43 -17.63
C PHE A 160 9.98 10.64 -16.95
N TYR A 161 9.92 11.50 -15.93
CA TYR A 161 8.70 11.92 -15.27
C TYR A 161 8.39 13.38 -15.59
N PRO A 162 7.10 13.76 -15.72
CA PRO A 162 6.70 15.17 -15.79
C PRO A 162 7.16 15.97 -14.57
N PRO A 163 7.38 17.28 -14.69
CA PRO A 163 7.70 18.12 -13.54
C PRO A 163 6.66 18.01 -12.42
N GLY A 164 7.11 17.83 -11.18
CA GLY A 164 6.25 17.68 -10.00
C GLY A 164 5.63 16.30 -9.81
N GLU A 165 5.87 15.38 -10.71
CA GLU A 165 5.42 13.99 -10.58
C GLU A 165 6.56 13.07 -10.11
N TYR A 166 6.16 12.01 -9.39
CA TYR A 166 7.06 10.95 -8.92
C TYR A 166 6.37 9.60 -8.95
N ASP A 167 7.15 8.54 -8.89
CA ASP A 167 6.67 7.19 -8.68
C ASP A 167 7.29 6.59 -7.42
N LEU A 168 6.57 5.63 -6.83
CA LEU A 168 6.96 4.98 -5.58
C LEU A 168 6.91 3.46 -5.75
N ALA A 169 7.97 2.79 -5.32
CA ALA A 169 7.97 1.35 -5.12
C ALA A 169 8.44 1.02 -3.71
N GLY A 170 7.77 0.06 -3.08
CA GLY A 170 8.09 -0.43 -1.75
C GLY A 170 8.57 -1.87 -1.81
N PHE A 171 9.47 -2.21 -0.91
CA PHE A 171 9.95 -3.56 -0.72
C PHE A 171 9.95 -3.90 0.77
N ALA A 172 9.15 -4.89 1.15
CA ALA A 172 9.01 -5.34 2.53
C ALA A 172 9.58 -6.75 2.70
N VAL A 173 10.20 -6.98 3.86
CA VAL A 173 10.64 -8.32 4.28
C VAL A 173 10.07 -8.62 5.65
N GLY A 174 9.47 -9.79 5.77
CA GLY A 174 8.93 -10.34 7.00
C GLY A 174 9.50 -11.73 7.29
N ILE A 175 9.11 -12.29 8.44
CA ILE A 175 9.50 -13.60 8.89
C ILE A 175 8.30 -14.33 9.47
N VAL A 176 8.20 -15.63 9.20
CA VAL A 176 7.21 -16.53 9.80
C VAL A 176 7.88 -17.85 10.13
N ASP A 177 7.46 -18.49 11.22
CA ASP A 177 7.89 -19.87 11.47
C ASP A 177 7.07 -20.82 10.59
N ARG A 178 7.67 -21.80 9.93
CA ARG A 178 6.99 -22.69 8.98
C ARG A 178 5.69 -23.30 9.53
N PRO A 179 5.63 -23.77 10.81
CA PRO A 179 4.38 -24.28 11.37
C PRO A 179 3.27 -23.25 11.52
N ALA A 180 3.60 -21.95 11.49
CA ALA A 180 2.65 -20.84 11.61
C ALA A 180 2.30 -20.18 10.25
N LEU A 181 2.80 -20.74 9.13
CA LEU A 181 2.51 -20.26 7.79
C LEU A 181 1.03 -20.38 7.49
N ILE A 182 0.43 -19.28 7.01
CA ILE A 182 -0.97 -19.24 6.55
C ILE A 182 -0.96 -19.40 5.04
N ASP A 183 -1.31 -20.59 4.56
CA ASP A 183 -1.26 -20.95 3.13
C ASP A 183 -2.61 -21.42 2.55
N GLY A 184 -3.66 -21.46 3.38
CA GLY A 184 -4.99 -21.89 2.96
C GLY A 184 -5.19 -23.42 2.93
N SER A 185 -4.14 -24.21 3.08
CA SER A 185 -4.17 -25.69 2.92
C SER A 185 -5.13 -26.42 3.88
N THR A 186 -5.44 -25.79 5.03
CA THR A 186 -6.32 -26.34 6.07
C THR A 186 -7.77 -25.85 5.96
N ILE A 187 -8.10 -25.05 4.96
CA ILE A 187 -9.47 -24.58 4.72
C ILE A 187 -10.36 -25.75 4.28
N VAL A 188 -11.51 -25.89 4.93
CA VAL A 188 -12.49 -26.96 4.65
C VAL A 188 -13.91 -26.39 4.58
N PRO A 189 -14.85 -27.07 3.92
CA PRO A 189 -16.27 -26.71 3.98
C PRO A 189 -16.77 -26.62 5.43
N GLY A 190 -17.54 -25.56 5.71
CA GLY A 190 -18.03 -25.24 7.06
C GLY A 190 -17.20 -24.15 7.76
N ASP A 191 -15.98 -23.87 7.32
CA ASP A 191 -15.21 -22.74 7.82
C ASP A 191 -15.93 -21.42 7.53
N VAL A 192 -15.69 -20.44 8.40
CA VAL A 192 -16.36 -19.13 8.38
C VAL A 192 -15.44 -18.08 7.78
N VAL A 193 -16.03 -17.24 6.94
CA VAL A 193 -15.35 -16.10 6.30
C VAL A 193 -15.66 -14.82 7.07
N LEU A 194 -14.62 -14.17 7.58
CA LEU A 194 -14.68 -12.88 8.26
C LEU A 194 -14.18 -11.79 7.31
N GLY A 195 -14.89 -10.65 7.27
CA GLY A 195 -14.47 -9.47 6.54
C GLY A 195 -14.02 -8.37 7.50
N ILE A 196 -12.85 -7.78 7.25
CA ILE A 196 -12.29 -6.68 8.03
C ILE A 196 -12.38 -5.41 7.22
N ALA A 197 -12.92 -4.35 7.81
CA ALA A 197 -13.21 -3.08 7.14
C ALA A 197 -11.99 -2.47 6.47
N SER A 198 -12.20 -1.91 5.29
CA SER A 198 -11.26 -0.99 4.66
C SER A 198 -11.44 0.45 5.16
N SER A 199 -10.45 1.30 4.92
CA SER A 199 -10.53 2.75 5.16
C SER A 199 -11.13 3.53 3.98
N GLY A 200 -11.48 2.85 2.90
CA GLY A 200 -11.93 3.39 1.62
C GLY A 200 -11.43 2.54 0.46
N PRO A 201 -11.22 3.11 -0.73
CA PRO A 201 -10.73 2.36 -1.90
C PRO A 201 -9.31 1.80 -1.75
N HIS A 202 -8.58 2.19 -0.69
CA HIS A 202 -7.17 1.87 -0.49
C HIS A 202 -6.29 2.46 -1.59
N SER A 203 -5.58 1.64 -2.37
CA SER A 203 -4.76 2.08 -3.50
C SER A 203 -5.16 1.41 -4.81
N ASN A 204 -6.37 0.86 -4.91
CA ASN A 204 -6.84 0.12 -6.07
C ASN A 204 -8.00 0.82 -6.78
N GLY A 205 -8.12 0.63 -8.09
CA GLY A 205 -9.20 1.19 -8.91
C GLY A 205 -9.05 2.69 -9.21
N TYR A 206 -7.92 3.33 -8.90
CA TYR A 206 -7.77 4.79 -9.02
C TYR A 206 -7.78 5.31 -10.46
N SER A 207 -7.47 4.51 -11.46
CA SER A 207 -7.65 4.91 -12.85
C SER A 207 -9.14 5.13 -13.18
N LEU A 208 -10.02 4.24 -12.70
CA LEU A 208 -11.46 4.38 -12.84
C LEU A 208 -12.00 5.52 -11.97
N ILE A 209 -11.60 5.61 -10.69
CA ILE A 209 -11.99 6.71 -9.79
C ILE A 209 -11.69 8.08 -10.43
N ARG A 210 -10.48 8.27 -10.95
CA ARG A 210 -10.06 9.51 -11.60
C ARG A 210 -10.90 9.81 -12.85
N HIS A 211 -11.16 8.79 -13.67
CA HIS A 211 -12.01 8.92 -14.85
C HIS A 211 -13.42 9.41 -14.47
N LEU A 212 -14.00 8.85 -13.41
CA LEU A 212 -15.36 9.20 -12.95
C LEU A 212 -15.42 10.56 -12.26
N VAL A 213 -14.47 10.84 -11.38
CA VAL A 213 -14.51 12.05 -10.53
C VAL A 213 -14.05 13.28 -11.30
N MET A 214 -13.09 13.12 -12.21
CA MET A 214 -12.46 14.22 -12.95
C MET A 214 -12.88 14.28 -14.42
N GLY A 215 -13.76 13.38 -14.87
CA GLY A 215 -14.36 13.43 -16.21
C GLY A 215 -15.26 14.65 -16.37
N ALA A 216 -15.74 14.89 -17.60
CA ALA A 216 -16.55 16.09 -17.93
C ALA A 216 -17.80 16.25 -17.05
N ASP A 217 -18.42 15.13 -16.65
CA ASP A 217 -19.63 15.11 -15.81
C ASP A 217 -19.30 14.76 -14.33
N GLY A 218 -18.02 14.65 -13.97
CA GLY A 218 -17.57 14.31 -12.63
C GLY A 218 -17.69 15.49 -11.67
N PRO A 219 -17.86 15.23 -10.36
CA PRO A 219 -18.02 16.29 -9.35
C PRO A 219 -16.73 17.10 -9.09
N GLY A 220 -15.56 16.62 -9.51
CA GLY A 220 -14.27 17.21 -9.20
C GLY A 220 -13.76 16.86 -7.79
N LEU A 221 -12.47 17.14 -7.53
CA LEU A 221 -11.82 16.80 -6.26
C LEU A 221 -12.23 17.74 -5.10
N ASP A 222 -12.68 18.95 -5.40
CA ASP A 222 -13.08 19.96 -4.40
C ASP A 222 -14.55 19.80 -3.96
N ALA A 223 -15.33 18.94 -4.64
CA ALA A 223 -16.71 18.66 -4.26
C ALA A 223 -16.78 18.13 -2.83
N LEU A 224 -17.69 18.65 -2.03
CA LEU A 224 -17.88 18.22 -0.65
C LEU A 224 -18.55 16.85 -0.59
N PHE A 225 -18.00 15.98 0.22
CA PHE A 225 -18.48 14.62 0.44
C PHE A 225 -18.73 14.40 1.95
N PRO A 226 -19.93 13.87 2.33
CA PRO A 226 -20.26 13.63 3.72
C PRO A 226 -19.40 12.49 4.31
N THR A 227 -18.84 12.76 5.48
CA THR A 227 -18.10 11.78 6.29
C THR A 227 -18.65 11.75 7.72
N PRO A 228 -18.33 10.74 8.54
CA PRO A 228 -18.76 10.71 9.93
C PRO A 228 -18.33 11.92 10.79
N THR A 229 -17.29 12.62 10.35
CA THR A 229 -16.72 13.80 11.06
C THR A 229 -17.11 15.14 10.40
N GLY A 230 -18.04 15.14 9.46
CA GLY A 230 -18.47 16.31 8.70
C GLY A 230 -18.13 16.20 7.21
N GLU A 231 -18.43 17.24 6.45
CA GLU A 231 -18.12 17.27 5.02
C GLU A 231 -16.63 17.54 4.78
N LYS A 232 -16.05 16.86 3.80
CA LYS A 232 -14.65 17.01 3.38
C LYS A 232 -14.56 17.06 1.85
N PRO A 233 -13.55 17.73 1.27
CA PRO A 233 -13.28 17.64 -0.16
C PRO A 233 -13.11 16.17 -0.59
N LEU A 234 -13.72 15.80 -1.72
CA LEU A 234 -13.68 14.43 -2.23
C LEU A 234 -12.24 13.94 -2.47
N GLY A 235 -11.36 14.83 -2.92
CA GLY A 235 -9.94 14.54 -3.05
C GLY A 235 -9.27 14.10 -1.73
N GLU A 236 -9.67 14.71 -0.60
CA GLU A 236 -9.18 14.31 0.72
C GLU A 236 -9.72 12.94 1.15
N VAL A 237 -11.00 12.69 0.90
CA VAL A 237 -11.62 11.38 1.19
C VAL A 237 -10.96 10.27 0.38
N LEU A 238 -10.70 10.52 -0.90
CA LEU A 238 -10.03 9.58 -1.80
C LEU A 238 -8.54 9.39 -1.46
N LEU A 239 -7.88 10.34 -0.81
CA LEU A 239 -6.50 10.22 -0.33
C LEU A 239 -6.40 9.55 1.05
N THR A 240 -7.51 9.12 1.67
CA THR A 240 -7.46 8.32 2.90
C THR A 240 -6.51 7.13 2.71
N PRO A 241 -5.51 6.95 3.62
CA PRO A 241 -4.51 5.89 3.46
C PRO A 241 -5.13 4.50 3.53
N THR A 242 -4.51 3.57 2.84
CA THR A 242 -4.75 2.13 2.96
C THR A 242 -4.53 1.68 4.40
N ARG A 243 -5.47 0.90 4.93
CA ARG A 243 -5.36 0.36 6.29
C ARG A 243 -4.26 -0.70 6.37
N ILE A 244 -3.46 -0.62 7.43
CA ILE A 244 -2.41 -1.59 7.75
C ILE A 244 -2.95 -2.56 8.80
N TYR A 245 -3.05 -3.85 8.45
CA TYR A 245 -3.64 -4.89 9.29
C TYR A 245 -2.61 -5.70 10.11
N ALA A 246 -1.32 -5.40 9.96
CA ALA A 246 -0.24 -6.21 10.51
C ALA A 246 -0.40 -6.51 12.00
N ARG A 247 -0.66 -5.51 12.82
CA ARG A 247 -0.77 -5.70 14.27
C ARG A 247 -2.00 -6.49 14.68
N SER A 248 -3.15 -6.20 14.10
CA SER A 248 -4.41 -6.86 14.43
C SER A 248 -4.41 -8.33 14.01
N VAL A 249 -3.85 -8.64 12.84
CA VAL A 249 -3.73 -10.00 12.34
C VAL A 249 -2.72 -10.83 13.15
N LEU A 250 -1.53 -10.27 13.43
CA LEU A 250 -0.53 -10.96 14.24
C LEU A 250 -0.99 -11.19 15.69
N GLU A 251 -1.79 -10.28 16.24
CA GLU A 251 -2.40 -10.49 17.55
C GLU A 251 -3.50 -11.58 17.50
N LEU A 252 -4.28 -11.63 16.44
CA LEU A 252 -5.26 -12.70 16.21
C LEU A 252 -4.58 -14.07 16.10
N ALA A 253 -3.48 -14.15 15.33
CA ALA A 253 -2.73 -15.39 15.12
C ALA A 253 -2.14 -16.00 16.41
N LYS A 254 -1.98 -15.19 17.47
CA LYS A 254 -1.56 -15.70 18.79
C LYS A 254 -2.70 -16.39 19.56
N ARG A 255 -3.94 -16.20 19.15
CA ARG A 255 -5.13 -16.65 19.90
C ARG A 255 -5.83 -17.82 19.24
N ILE A 256 -5.81 -17.86 17.91
CA ILE A 256 -6.46 -18.90 17.10
C ILE A 256 -5.57 -19.31 15.93
N THR A 257 -5.91 -20.43 15.30
CA THR A 257 -5.36 -20.80 13.99
C THR A 257 -6.14 -20.10 12.90
N ILE A 258 -5.51 -19.16 12.19
CA ILE A 258 -6.07 -18.56 10.99
C ILE A 258 -5.78 -19.49 9.83
N LYS A 259 -6.80 -19.97 9.13
CA LYS A 259 -6.66 -20.94 8.03
C LYS A 259 -6.30 -20.29 6.70
N GLY A 260 -6.78 -19.07 6.47
CA GLY A 260 -6.50 -18.29 5.28
C GLY A 260 -6.68 -16.80 5.51
N LEU A 261 -5.88 -16.00 4.84
CA LEU A 261 -5.98 -14.54 4.82
C LEU A 261 -5.88 -14.04 3.39
N VAL A 262 -6.64 -12.98 3.08
CA VAL A 262 -6.68 -12.39 1.74
C VAL A 262 -6.66 -10.87 1.86
N HIS A 263 -5.66 -10.23 1.29
CA HIS A 263 -5.65 -8.79 1.07
C HIS A 263 -6.49 -8.49 -0.17
N ILE A 264 -7.55 -7.69 -0.02
CA ILE A 264 -8.45 -7.35 -1.13
C ILE A 264 -7.89 -6.13 -1.88
N THR A 265 -7.28 -6.41 -3.00
CA THR A 265 -6.65 -5.46 -3.92
C THR A 265 -7.34 -5.46 -5.30
N GLY A 266 -6.65 -5.08 -6.37
CA GLY A 266 -7.16 -5.21 -7.74
C GLY A 266 -7.59 -6.65 -8.05
N GLY A 267 -8.71 -6.83 -8.72
CA GLY A 267 -9.38 -8.12 -8.88
C GLY A 267 -10.48 -8.38 -7.84
N GLY A 268 -10.56 -7.56 -6.77
CA GLY A 268 -11.62 -7.59 -5.76
C GLY A 268 -11.80 -8.95 -5.08
N PHE A 269 -13.03 -9.31 -4.77
CA PHE A 269 -13.33 -10.59 -4.11
C PHE A 269 -13.10 -11.79 -5.02
N THR A 270 -13.46 -11.64 -6.29
CA THR A 270 -13.54 -12.76 -7.25
C THR A 270 -12.16 -13.28 -7.67
N GLU A 271 -11.12 -12.45 -7.65
CA GLU A 271 -9.77 -12.85 -8.06
C GLU A 271 -8.81 -13.03 -6.88
N ASN A 272 -9.09 -12.40 -5.72
CA ASN A 272 -8.19 -12.50 -4.57
C ASN A 272 -8.55 -13.66 -3.64
N ILE A 273 -9.81 -13.87 -3.30
CA ILE A 273 -10.23 -14.97 -2.40
C ILE A 273 -9.81 -16.36 -2.93
N PRO A 274 -9.93 -16.66 -4.23
CA PRO A 274 -9.53 -17.98 -4.76
C PRO A 274 -8.05 -18.33 -4.55
N ARG A 275 -7.16 -17.34 -4.34
CA ARG A 275 -5.71 -17.57 -4.20
C ARG A 275 -5.35 -18.43 -3.00
N VAL A 276 -6.20 -18.43 -1.96
CA VAL A 276 -5.96 -19.18 -0.72
C VAL A 276 -6.85 -20.40 -0.57
N LEU A 277 -7.83 -20.58 -1.47
CA LEU A 277 -8.77 -21.68 -1.35
C LEU A 277 -8.19 -22.98 -1.93
N PRO A 278 -8.34 -24.14 -1.27
CA PRO A 278 -8.13 -25.43 -1.89
C PRO A 278 -9.10 -25.66 -3.08
N ASP A 279 -8.68 -26.45 -4.08
CA ASP A 279 -9.44 -26.64 -5.32
C ASP A 279 -10.87 -27.17 -5.12
N ALA A 280 -11.07 -28.00 -4.11
CA ALA A 280 -12.36 -28.60 -3.78
C ALA A 280 -13.30 -27.66 -3.00
N THR A 281 -12.93 -26.38 -2.82
CA THR A 281 -13.71 -25.42 -2.03
C THR A 281 -14.09 -24.18 -2.82
N SER A 282 -15.17 -23.55 -2.43
CA SER A 282 -15.61 -22.23 -2.87
C SER A 282 -16.16 -21.46 -1.67
N VAL A 283 -16.39 -20.15 -1.86
CA VAL A 283 -16.90 -19.26 -0.81
C VAL A 283 -18.22 -18.66 -1.25
N VAL A 284 -19.18 -18.65 -0.34
CA VAL A 284 -20.45 -17.93 -0.47
C VAL A 284 -20.41 -16.74 0.49
N LEU A 285 -20.56 -15.54 -0.04
CA LEU A 285 -20.58 -14.26 0.70
C LEU A 285 -22.01 -13.71 0.69
N GLU A 286 -22.39 -13.07 1.80
CA GLU A 286 -23.68 -12.37 1.99
C GLU A 286 -23.43 -10.87 1.95
N LYS A 287 -23.80 -10.19 0.88
CA LYS A 287 -23.56 -8.76 0.67
C LYS A 287 -24.10 -7.87 1.78
N ARG A 288 -25.23 -8.26 2.39
CA ARG A 288 -25.86 -7.51 3.50
C ARG A 288 -25.16 -7.70 4.84
N ALA A 289 -24.15 -8.59 4.91
CA ALA A 289 -23.45 -8.85 6.16
C ALA A 289 -22.49 -7.74 6.59
N TRP A 290 -22.10 -6.86 5.67
CA TRP A 290 -21.23 -5.72 5.99
C TRP A 290 -21.77 -4.41 5.44
N THR A 291 -21.29 -3.30 6.00
CA THR A 291 -21.66 -1.97 5.55
C THR A 291 -20.68 -1.49 4.50
N ARG A 292 -21.16 -1.28 3.27
CA ARG A 292 -20.37 -0.67 2.20
C ARG A 292 -20.25 0.84 2.46
N PRO A 293 -19.03 1.42 2.51
CA PRO A 293 -18.84 2.85 2.66
C PRO A 293 -19.48 3.66 1.53
N PRO A 294 -20.09 4.84 1.82
CA PRO A 294 -20.83 5.65 0.83
C PRO A 294 -20.01 6.09 -0.38
N ILE A 295 -18.68 6.12 -0.27
CA ILE A 295 -17.80 6.46 -1.40
C ILE A 295 -17.99 5.48 -2.56
N PHE A 296 -18.19 4.18 -2.30
CA PHE A 296 -18.42 3.19 -3.34
C PHE A 296 -19.78 3.36 -4.02
N ASP A 297 -20.80 3.81 -3.26
CA ASP A 297 -22.12 4.12 -3.83
C ASP A 297 -22.04 5.35 -4.75
N LEU A 298 -21.22 6.34 -4.38
CA LEU A 298 -20.96 7.49 -5.26
C LEU A 298 -20.30 7.02 -6.57
N LEU A 299 -19.23 6.23 -6.48
CA LEU A 299 -18.49 5.77 -7.66
C LEU A 299 -19.37 4.90 -8.56
N GLN A 300 -20.17 4.02 -7.99
CA GLN A 300 -21.11 3.17 -8.73
C GLN A 300 -22.14 4.02 -9.50
N ARG A 301 -22.73 5.03 -8.86
CA ARG A 301 -23.70 5.92 -9.51
C ARG A 301 -23.07 6.77 -10.61
N LEU A 302 -21.87 7.35 -10.37
CA LEU A 302 -21.18 8.18 -11.36
C LEU A 302 -20.88 7.40 -12.64
N GLY A 303 -20.48 6.15 -12.53
CA GLY A 303 -20.11 5.32 -13.67
C GLY A 303 -21.21 4.38 -14.16
N ASN A 304 -22.38 4.36 -13.52
CA ASN A 304 -23.41 3.33 -13.73
C ASN A 304 -22.76 1.93 -13.77
N ILE A 305 -21.88 1.65 -12.78
CA ILE A 305 -21.05 0.45 -12.77
C ILE A 305 -21.90 -0.74 -12.31
N GLU A 306 -21.87 -1.80 -13.07
CA GLU A 306 -22.50 -3.07 -12.71
C GLU A 306 -21.90 -3.62 -11.39
N GLU A 307 -22.73 -4.26 -10.57
CA GLU A 307 -22.30 -4.76 -9.26
C GLU A 307 -21.14 -5.77 -9.36
N ALA A 308 -21.15 -6.60 -10.40
CA ALA A 308 -20.06 -7.55 -10.66
C ALA A 308 -18.72 -6.83 -10.90
N GLU A 309 -18.75 -5.71 -11.62
CA GLU A 309 -17.54 -4.90 -11.87
C GLU A 309 -17.11 -4.14 -10.62
N MET A 310 -18.05 -3.66 -9.78
CA MET A 310 -17.71 -3.08 -8.47
C MET A 310 -16.95 -4.11 -7.61
N ASN A 311 -17.43 -5.34 -7.54
CA ASN A 311 -16.82 -6.42 -6.74
C ASN A 311 -15.50 -6.96 -7.33
N ARG A 312 -15.21 -6.65 -8.59
CA ARG A 312 -13.96 -6.99 -9.27
C ARG A 312 -12.92 -5.89 -9.19
N THR A 313 -13.35 -4.63 -9.24
CA THR A 313 -12.45 -3.48 -9.26
C THR A 313 -12.07 -3.00 -7.87
N PHE A 314 -13.03 -3.04 -6.92
CA PHE A 314 -12.90 -2.42 -5.60
C PHE A 314 -13.02 -3.44 -4.47
N ASN A 315 -12.52 -3.04 -3.31
CA ASN A 315 -12.69 -3.78 -2.06
C ASN A 315 -14.10 -3.66 -1.44
N CYS A 316 -14.95 -2.77 -1.95
CA CYS A 316 -16.33 -2.53 -1.54
C CYS A 316 -16.53 -2.43 -0.01
N GLY A 317 -15.51 -1.97 0.72
CA GLY A 317 -15.54 -1.77 2.17
C GLY A 317 -14.81 -2.85 3.00
N LEU A 318 -14.28 -3.89 2.37
CA LEU A 318 -13.53 -4.97 3.02
C LEU A 318 -12.09 -5.00 2.50
N GLY A 319 -11.13 -4.56 3.30
CA GLY A 319 -9.73 -4.54 2.87
C GLY A 319 -8.99 -5.85 3.14
N MET A 320 -9.49 -6.65 4.09
CA MET A 320 -8.92 -7.97 4.38
C MET A 320 -10.03 -8.99 4.68
N VAL A 321 -9.81 -10.22 4.27
CA VAL A 321 -10.68 -11.36 4.56
C VAL A 321 -9.88 -12.42 5.31
N ALA A 322 -10.48 -13.01 6.36
CA ALA A 322 -9.91 -14.11 7.11
C ALA A 322 -10.84 -15.33 7.09
N VAL A 323 -10.25 -16.52 6.93
CA VAL A 323 -10.98 -17.79 7.04
C VAL A 323 -10.55 -18.48 8.34
N VAL A 324 -11.53 -18.82 9.17
CA VAL A 324 -11.33 -19.43 10.48
C VAL A 324 -12.29 -20.59 10.70
N ALA A 325 -11.96 -21.51 11.61
CA ALA A 325 -12.88 -22.56 12.02
C ALA A 325 -14.13 -21.95 12.71
N GLU A 326 -15.29 -22.60 12.58
CA GLU A 326 -16.53 -22.10 13.20
C GLU A 326 -16.39 -21.92 14.71
N ALA A 327 -15.64 -22.80 15.38
CA ALA A 327 -15.39 -22.72 16.82
C ALA A 327 -14.58 -21.48 17.25
N ASP A 328 -13.78 -20.91 16.35
CA ASP A 328 -12.89 -19.78 16.64
C ASP A 328 -13.53 -18.42 16.30
N VAL A 329 -14.70 -18.39 15.69
CA VAL A 329 -15.35 -17.15 15.20
C VAL A 329 -15.49 -16.10 16.29
N GLN A 330 -16.03 -16.48 17.45
CA GLN A 330 -16.28 -15.52 18.53
C GLN A 330 -14.94 -14.91 19.05
N THR A 331 -13.95 -15.76 19.25
CA THR A 331 -12.60 -15.32 19.67
C THR A 331 -11.97 -14.39 18.64
N ALA A 332 -12.14 -14.70 17.33
CA ALA A 332 -11.64 -13.88 16.25
C ALA A 332 -12.30 -12.50 16.23
N LEU A 333 -13.62 -12.44 16.31
CA LEU A 333 -14.37 -11.18 16.34
C LEU A 333 -13.98 -10.30 17.54
N GLU A 334 -13.85 -10.90 18.72
CA GLU A 334 -13.42 -10.20 19.93
C GLU A 334 -12.00 -9.67 19.83
N SER A 335 -11.07 -10.49 19.33
CA SER A 335 -9.66 -10.09 19.17
C SER A 335 -9.49 -8.96 18.17
N LEU A 336 -10.13 -9.05 17.02
CA LEU A 336 -10.07 -8.00 16.00
C LEU A 336 -10.70 -6.69 16.48
N ARG A 337 -11.86 -6.75 17.13
CA ARG A 337 -12.51 -5.56 17.72
C ARG A 337 -11.67 -4.92 18.84
N ALA A 338 -11.04 -5.72 19.69
CA ALA A 338 -10.14 -5.23 20.72
C ALA A 338 -8.89 -4.54 20.14
N SER A 339 -8.48 -4.94 18.93
CA SER A 339 -7.40 -4.29 18.16
C SER A 339 -7.86 -3.06 17.36
N GLY A 340 -9.13 -2.65 17.49
CA GLY A 340 -9.69 -1.47 16.82
C GLY A 340 -10.21 -1.73 15.40
N GLU A 341 -10.39 -3.01 15.02
CA GLU A 341 -10.96 -3.35 13.71
C GLU A 341 -12.49 -3.38 13.75
N THR A 342 -13.11 -2.96 12.65
CA THR A 342 -14.51 -3.28 12.36
C THR A 342 -14.53 -4.58 11.57
N VAL A 343 -15.26 -5.58 12.07
CA VAL A 343 -15.25 -6.94 11.51
C VAL A 343 -16.64 -7.54 11.54
N TRP A 344 -16.94 -8.31 10.49
CA TRP A 344 -18.20 -9.02 10.29
C TRP A 344 -17.97 -10.46 9.90
N THR A 345 -18.93 -11.33 10.22
CA THR A 345 -19.05 -12.64 9.57
C THR A 345 -19.76 -12.41 8.23
N ILE A 346 -19.07 -12.63 7.12
CA ILE A 346 -19.53 -12.25 5.79
C ILE A 346 -19.92 -13.46 4.91
N GLY A 347 -19.64 -14.68 5.36
CA GLY A 347 -19.94 -15.86 4.57
C GLY A 347 -19.35 -17.13 5.12
N ARG A 348 -19.36 -18.17 4.27
CA ARG A 348 -18.87 -19.52 4.60
C ARG A 348 -18.13 -20.15 3.43
N VAL A 349 -17.23 -21.05 3.78
CA VAL A 349 -16.62 -21.99 2.84
C VAL A 349 -17.57 -23.15 2.60
N VAL A 350 -17.77 -23.51 1.34
CA VAL A 350 -18.61 -24.64 0.92
C VAL A 350 -17.84 -25.62 0.04
N ALA A 351 -18.31 -26.86 -0.07
CA ALA A 351 -17.74 -27.79 -1.04
C ALA A 351 -18.04 -27.31 -2.46
N ARG A 352 -17.06 -27.37 -3.34
CA ARG A 352 -17.19 -27.07 -4.76
C ARG A 352 -17.62 -28.34 -5.49
N GLY A 353 -18.77 -28.29 -6.20
CA GLY A 353 -19.34 -29.47 -6.86
C GLY A 353 -18.65 -29.78 -8.17
N ALA A 354 -18.34 -28.79 -8.99
CA ALA A 354 -17.70 -28.97 -10.30
C ALA A 354 -16.70 -27.85 -10.59
N ASP A 355 -15.72 -28.12 -11.43
CA ASP A 355 -14.69 -27.13 -11.81
C ASP A 355 -15.24 -25.91 -12.55
N SER A 356 -16.43 -26.03 -13.16
CA SER A 356 -17.12 -24.93 -13.82
C SER A 356 -17.84 -23.98 -12.85
N GLU A 357 -17.99 -24.36 -11.57
CA GLU A 357 -18.62 -23.50 -10.58
C GLU A 357 -17.69 -22.35 -10.15
N PRO A 358 -18.23 -21.14 -9.92
CA PRO A 358 -17.42 -20.01 -9.45
C PRO A 358 -16.80 -20.31 -8.09
N ARG A 359 -15.57 -19.81 -7.89
CA ARG A 359 -14.86 -19.95 -6.62
C ARG A 359 -15.42 -19.02 -5.54
N VAL A 360 -16.05 -17.93 -5.95
CA VAL A 360 -16.72 -16.96 -5.07
C VAL A 360 -18.10 -16.65 -5.63
N THR A 361 -19.11 -16.80 -4.79
CA THR A 361 -20.49 -16.38 -5.07
C THR A 361 -20.90 -15.33 -4.06
N ILE A 362 -21.53 -14.26 -4.50
CA ILE A 362 -22.00 -13.16 -3.64
C ILE A 362 -23.52 -13.11 -3.77
N HIS A 363 -24.21 -13.32 -2.65
CA HIS A 363 -25.67 -13.21 -2.55
C HIS A 363 -26.08 -11.82 -2.05
N ASP A 364 -27.25 -11.33 -2.53
CA ASP A 364 -27.84 -10.05 -2.13
C ASP A 364 -28.43 -10.06 -0.72
#